data_71517d31c3308ae4cca982d96ae16de1
#
_entry.id   71517d31c3308ae4cca982d96ae16de1
#
_cell.length_a   1.000
_cell.length_b   1.000
_cell.length_c   1.000
_cell.angle_alpha   90.00
_cell.angle_beta   90.00
_cell.angle_gamma   90.00
#
_symmetry.space_group_name_H-M   'P 1'
#
loop_
_entity.id
_entity.type
_entity.pdbx_description
1 polymer ?
#
loop_
_entity_poly.entity_id
_entity_poly.type
_entity_poly.pdbx_seq_one_letter_code
_entity_poly.pdbx_strand_id
1 'polypeptide(L)'
;MKLIKNDHLTPELPDFFQDLVKSPKMDIGMPDVSRRDFFKLSGVAGGGLVIGLSMGTPSKAKAQSGAETSTLSPYVQIQTNGRINLFSKNPECGQGIKTGLPLIIAEELDCAWEDVDVVQADIDGSKYGAQFAGGSLSTPQNWMAMRQAGATARAMILAAAAQQLNIPVSELSTSDTRVLHATSEREWAYGEFAELAATMEVPAPDTLTLKTRDEFKLLGRRFTGVDNVEIVTGQPLFGADTHLEGMLYASYSKCPQIGGRALSFNEDHIKSLPGVVDAFIIDENGNPKVFAPGGGDMFSGVAVVAENTWAAIKAKRELEVEWDLSNAEVASSCSPCLCLAGSRWRASDDQSV
;
A
#
# COMPACT_ATOMS: atom_id res chain seq x y z
N MET A 1 -27.35 29.56 32.66
CA MET A 1 -26.26 28.61 32.40
C MET A 1 -25.67 28.93 31.05
N LYS A 2 -24.55 29.68 30.99
CA LYS A 2 -23.97 30.18 29.75
C LYS A 2 -23.16 29.04 29.11
N LEU A 3 -23.51 28.66 27.89
CA LEU A 3 -22.70 27.77 27.05
C LEU A 3 -21.42 28.52 26.67
N ILE A 4 -20.27 27.97 27.09
CA ILE A 4 -18.94 28.41 26.68
C ILE A 4 -18.74 27.87 25.26
N LYS A 5 -18.69 28.75 24.25
CA LYS A 5 -18.21 28.44 22.92
C LYS A 5 -16.70 28.19 23.04
N ASN A 6 -16.27 26.96 22.82
CA ASN A 6 -14.86 26.61 22.63
C ASN A 6 -14.50 26.76 21.15
N ASP A 7 -14.08 27.96 20.75
CA ASP A 7 -13.63 28.26 19.37
C ASP A 7 -12.12 27.97 19.12
N HIS A 8 -11.46 27.16 19.95
CA HIS A 8 -10.03 26.89 19.82
C HIS A 8 -9.69 25.43 20.06
N LEU A 9 -10.02 24.56 19.12
CA LEU A 9 -9.41 23.23 19.00
C LEU A 9 -9.36 22.79 17.53
N THR A 10 -8.63 23.54 16.70
CA THR A 10 -7.80 22.91 15.68
C THR A 10 -6.51 22.51 16.40
N PRO A 11 -6.21 21.22 16.60
CA PRO A 11 -4.92 20.86 17.14
C PRO A 11 -3.88 21.29 16.11
N GLU A 12 -3.08 22.31 16.46
CA GLU A 12 -1.87 22.60 15.72
C GLU A 12 -1.02 21.33 15.73
N LEU A 13 -0.63 20.87 14.54
CA LEU A 13 0.29 19.76 14.42
C LEU A 13 1.56 20.11 15.21
N PRO A 14 2.10 19.20 16.03
CA PRO A 14 3.38 19.41 16.71
C PRO A 14 4.45 19.91 15.75
N ASP A 15 5.34 20.77 16.18
CA ASP A 15 6.35 21.45 15.34
C ASP A 15 7.13 20.48 14.44
N PHE A 16 7.44 19.29 14.94
CA PHE A 16 8.05 18.21 14.16
C PHE A 16 7.25 17.86 12.89
N PHE A 17 5.92 17.87 12.95
CA PHE A 17 5.07 17.56 11.79
C PHE A 17 4.90 18.77 10.87
N GLN A 18 4.99 20.00 11.41
CA GLN A 18 4.97 21.21 10.59
C GLN A 18 6.22 21.31 9.69
N ASP A 19 7.37 20.92 10.19
CA ASP A 19 8.62 20.89 9.42
C ASP A 19 8.61 19.79 8.36
N LEU A 20 7.99 18.63 8.63
CA LEU A 20 7.80 17.55 7.65
C LEU A 20 6.89 17.98 6.48
N VAL A 21 5.87 18.80 6.77
CA VAL A 21 4.95 19.34 5.74
C VAL A 21 5.60 20.48 4.97
N LYS A 22 6.52 21.23 5.58
CA LYS A 22 7.27 22.35 4.97
C LYS A 22 8.55 21.91 4.27
N SER A 23 8.98 20.66 4.42
CA SER A 23 10.14 20.13 3.69
C SER A 23 9.99 20.35 2.20
N PRO A 24 11.01 20.84 1.49
CA PRO A 24 10.92 21.04 0.06
C PRO A 24 10.50 19.75 -0.59
N LYS A 25 9.56 19.82 -1.55
CA LYS A 25 9.07 18.66 -2.32
C LYS A 25 10.29 17.86 -2.73
N MET A 26 10.42 16.66 -2.18
CA MET A 26 11.44 15.73 -2.61
C MET A 26 11.12 15.43 -4.09
N ASP A 27 11.97 15.90 -4.97
CA ASP A 27 11.85 15.70 -6.42
C ASP A 27 12.20 14.22 -6.69
N ILE A 28 11.21 13.38 -6.50
CA ILE A 28 11.29 11.96 -6.85
C ILE A 28 10.95 11.92 -8.33
N GLY A 29 11.80 12.38 -9.22
CA GLY A 29 11.78 12.26 -10.69
C GLY A 29 10.53 11.65 -11.36
N MET A 30 9.34 11.89 -10.82
CA MET A 30 8.07 11.48 -11.40
C MET A 30 7.71 12.46 -12.52
N PRO A 31 7.31 11.97 -13.69
CA PRO A 31 6.76 12.82 -14.73
C PRO A 31 5.60 13.61 -14.12
N ASP A 32 5.56 14.91 -14.42
CA ASP A 32 4.52 15.85 -13.98
C ASP A 32 3.21 15.47 -14.70
N VAL A 33 2.56 14.41 -14.22
CA VAL A 33 1.24 14.00 -14.69
C VAL A 33 0.25 14.89 -13.99
N SER A 34 -0.37 15.80 -14.73
CA SER A 34 -1.39 16.69 -14.17
C SER A 34 -2.50 15.84 -13.53
N ARG A 35 -3.09 16.31 -12.43
CA ARG A 35 -4.22 15.63 -11.76
C ARG A 35 -5.35 15.29 -12.74
N ARG A 36 -5.52 16.09 -13.76
CA ARG A 36 -6.51 15.91 -14.82
C ARG A 36 -6.14 14.76 -15.77
N ASP A 37 -4.87 14.59 -16.07
CA ASP A 37 -4.39 13.49 -16.93
C ASP A 37 -4.39 12.17 -16.19
N PHE A 38 -4.15 12.18 -14.88
CA PHE A 38 -4.29 11.02 -14.01
C PHE A 38 -5.73 10.46 -14.01
N PHE A 39 -6.73 11.35 -13.87
CA PHE A 39 -8.15 10.94 -13.93
C PHE A 39 -8.60 10.60 -15.35
N LYS A 40 -8.08 11.25 -16.39
CA LYS A 40 -8.38 10.92 -17.79
C LYS A 40 -7.83 9.53 -18.17
N LEU A 41 -6.62 9.17 -17.72
CA LEU A 41 -6.07 7.83 -17.95
C LEU A 41 -6.92 6.75 -17.28
N SER A 42 -7.54 7.06 -16.14
CA SER A 42 -8.43 6.16 -15.41
C SER A 42 -9.78 6.00 -16.08
N GLY A 43 -10.28 7.03 -16.76
CA GLY A 43 -11.60 7.05 -17.43
C GLY A 43 -11.63 6.41 -18.82
N VAL A 44 -10.50 6.24 -19.49
CA VAL A 44 -10.44 5.67 -20.85
C VAL A 44 -10.33 4.14 -20.87
N ALA A 45 -10.17 3.48 -19.73
CA ALA A 45 -10.09 2.02 -19.63
C ALA A 45 -11.46 1.33 -19.49
N GLY A 46 -12.54 2.01 -19.85
CA GLY A 46 -13.88 1.42 -20.00
C GLY A 46 -13.99 0.71 -21.33
N GLY A 47 -13.76 -0.59 -21.35
CA GLY A 47 -13.85 -1.44 -22.55
C GLY A 47 -12.53 -2.16 -22.79
N GLY A 48 -12.27 -3.19 -22.05
CA GLY A 48 -11.40 -4.29 -22.39
C GLY A 48 -10.10 -3.97 -23.14
N LEU A 49 -9.18 -3.21 -22.57
CA LEU A 49 -7.78 -3.31 -22.90
C LEU A 49 -6.90 -2.73 -21.79
N VAL A 50 -6.62 -3.53 -20.77
CA VAL A 50 -5.42 -3.33 -19.98
C VAL A 50 -4.27 -3.89 -20.79
N ILE A 51 -3.60 -3.05 -21.57
CA ILE A 51 -2.28 -3.40 -22.07
C ILE A 51 -1.28 -3.03 -20.97
N GLY A 52 -1.23 -3.89 -19.96
CA GLY A 52 -0.07 -4.01 -19.10
C GLY A 52 0.87 -5.01 -19.76
N LEU A 53 1.97 -4.55 -20.30
CA LEU A 53 3.14 -5.41 -20.49
C LEU A 53 3.67 -5.79 -19.11
N SER A 54 3.05 -6.78 -18.49
CA SER A 54 3.59 -7.51 -17.37
C SER A 54 3.80 -8.94 -17.80
N MET A 55 5.05 -9.28 -18.08
CA MET A 55 5.49 -10.67 -18.06
C MET A 55 5.55 -11.11 -16.60
N GLY A 56 4.42 -11.47 -16.04
CA GLY A 56 4.27 -12.08 -14.74
C GLY A 56 2.96 -12.85 -14.73
N THR A 57 3.04 -14.15 -14.49
CA THR A 57 1.89 -15.05 -14.41
C THR A 57 0.85 -14.50 -13.45
N PRO A 58 -0.45 -14.47 -13.82
CA PRO A 58 -1.49 -13.98 -12.94
C PRO A 58 -1.62 -14.92 -11.74
N SER A 59 -1.33 -14.43 -10.57
CA SER A 59 -1.78 -15.05 -9.33
C SER A 59 -3.30 -15.12 -9.41
N LYS A 60 -3.83 -16.33 -9.22
CA LYS A 60 -5.28 -16.60 -9.24
C LYS A 60 -5.94 -15.93 -8.03
N ALA A 61 -6.19 -14.62 -8.13
CA ALA A 61 -7.30 -14.05 -7.39
C ALA A 61 -8.55 -14.78 -7.88
N LYS A 62 -9.29 -15.41 -6.99
CA LYS A 62 -10.54 -16.08 -7.29
C LYS A 62 -11.43 -15.11 -8.06
N ALA A 63 -11.49 -15.29 -9.37
CA ALA A 63 -12.55 -14.69 -10.18
C ALA A 63 -13.86 -15.34 -9.74
N GLN A 64 -14.56 -14.68 -8.85
CA GLN A 64 -15.96 -15.02 -8.56
C GLN A 64 -16.80 -14.52 -9.70
N SER A 65 -17.46 -15.46 -10.34
CA SER A 65 -18.63 -15.33 -11.24
C SER A 65 -18.56 -14.20 -12.28
N GLY A 66 -18.66 -14.53 -13.53
CA GLY A 66 -18.75 -13.76 -14.76
C GLY A 66 -19.59 -12.47 -14.81
N ALA A 67 -19.54 -11.64 -13.77
CA ALA A 67 -20.11 -10.33 -13.74
C ALA A 67 -19.14 -9.33 -14.40
N GLU A 68 -19.67 -8.52 -15.32
CA GLU A 68 -18.90 -7.44 -15.92
C GLU A 68 -18.52 -6.39 -14.88
N THR A 69 -17.30 -5.87 -14.96
CA THR A 69 -16.75 -4.93 -13.98
C THR A 69 -16.46 -3.61 -14.65
N SER A 70 -17.03 -2.53 -14.12
CA SER A 70 -16.81 -1.15 -14.59
C SER A 70 -15.88 -0.41 -13.62
N THR A 71 -14.78 0.14 -14.15
CA THR A 71 -13.77 0.88 -13.35
C THR A 71 -14.05 2.37 -13.38
N LEU A 72 -14.35 2.96 -12.23
CA LEU A 72 -14.64 4.39 -12.08
C LEU A 72 -13.41 5.21 -11.67
N SER A 73 -12.45 4.58 -11.01
CA SER A 73 -11.17 5.18 -10.64
C SER A 73 -10.15 4.07 -10.38
N PRO A 74 -8.86 4.39 -10.17
CA PRO A 74 -7.88 3.37 -9.76
C PRO A 74 -8.26 2.61 -8.48
N TYR A 75 -9.13 3.20 -7.67
CA TYR A 75 -9.50 2.68 -6.35
C TYR A 75 -10.88 2.04 -6.30
N VAL A 76 -11.74 2.27 -7.32
CA VAL A 76 -13.15 1.88 -7.29
C VAL A 76 -13.53 1.15 -8.57
N GLN A 77 -14.00 -0.07 -8.42
CA GLN A 77 -14.65 -0.85 -9.48
C GLN A 77 -16.01 -1.32 -9.00
N ILE A 78 -17.01 -1.14 -9.83
CA ILE A 78 -18.39 -1.58 -9.54
C ILE A 78 -18.77 -2.67 -10.53
N GLN A 79 -19.25 -3.78 -10.00
CA GLN A 79 -19.71 -4.93 -10.78
C GLN A 79 -21.20 -4.76 -11.09
N THR A 80 -21.64 -5.34 -12.20
CA THR A 80 -23.08 -5.32 -12.61
C THR A 80 -24.00 -6.02 -11.61
N ASN A 81 -23.46 -6.92 -10.79
CA ASN A 81 -24.18 -7.56 -9.69
C ASN A 81 -24.28 -6.71 -8.41
N GLY A 82 -23.78 -5.47 -8.43
CA GLY A 82 -23.79 -4.55 -7.29
C GLY A 82 -22.61 -4.68 -6.32
N ARG A 83 -21.72 -5.66 -6.47
CA ARG A 83 -20.49 -5.75 -5.66
C ARG A 83 -19.52 -4.64 -6.03
N ILE A 84 -18.78 -4.15 -5.06
CA ILE A 84 -17.82 -3.05 -5.20
C ILE A 84 -16.43 -3.51 -4.78
N ASN A 85 -15.48 -3.49 -5.70
CA ASN A 85 -14.09 -3.70 -5.37
C ASN A 85 -13.45 -2.35 -5.00
N LEU A 86 -12.94 -2.25 -3.78
CA LEU A 86 -12.16 -1.11 -3.31
C LEU A 86 -10.70 -1.49 -3.13
N PHE A 87 -9.81 -0.78 -3.81
CA PHE A 87 -8.39 -1.06 -3.79
C PHE A 87 -7.69 -0.29 -2.66
N SER A 88 -7.12 -1.02 -1.71
CA SER A 88 -6.25 -0.45 -0.69
C SER A 88 -4.83 -0.33 -1.24
N LYS A 89 -4.36 0.90 -1.41
CA LYS A 89 -3.06 1.16 -2.06
C LYS A 89 -1.85 0.94 -1.17
N ASN A 90 -1.97 1.17 0.15
CA ASN A 90 -0.84 1.08 1.06
C ASN A 90 -0.65 -0.35 1.57
N PRO A 91 0.61 -0.78 1.82
CA PRO A 91 0.86 -2.11 2.34
C PRO A 91 0.30 -2.28 3.74
N GLU A 92 -0.33 -3.43 3.98
CA GLU A 92 -0.78 -3.87 5.30
C GLU A 92 0.37 -4.56 6.03
N CYS A 93 0.65 -4.13 7.24
CA CYS A 93 1.66 -4.73 8.11
C CYS A 93 1.14 -4.96 9.55
N GLY A 94 -0.17 -5.13 9.69
CA GLY A 94 -0.87 -5.33 10.97
C GLY A 94 -1.47 -4.07 11.57
N GLN A 95 -1.37 -2.91 10.87
CA GLN A 95 -1.88 -1.63 11.36
C GLN A 95 -3.34 -1.33 10.93
N GLY A 96 -3.95 -2.18 10.09
CA GLY A 96 -5.34 -2.08 9.67
C GLY A 96 -5.60 -1.13 8.50
N ILE A 97 -4.57 -0.68 7.78
CA ILE A 97 -4.72 0.29 6.68
C ILE A 97 -5.43 -0.31 5.47
N LYS A 98 -5.31 -1.63 5.25
CA LYS A 98 -6.02 -2.35 4.19
C LYS A 98 -7.54 -2.23 4.35
N THR A 99 -8.02 -2.17 5.58
CA THR A 99 -9.43 -1.88 5.89
C THR A 99 -9.71 -0.38 5.90
N GLY A 100 -8.80 0.40 6.50
CA GLY A 100 -9.02 1.82 6.80
C GLY A 100 -9.15 2.72 5.58
N LEU A 101 -8.30 2.56 4.55
CA LEU A 101 -8.41 3.39 3.33
C LEU A 101 -9.68 3.09 2.53
N PRO A 102 -10.08 1.83 2.29
CA PRO A 102 -11.34 1.53 1.65
C PRO A 102 -12.57 2.04 2.42
N LEU A 103 -12.56 2.05 3.75
CA LEU A 103 -13.66 2.65 4.53
C LEU A 103 -13.84 4.13 4.24
N ILE A 104 -12.75 4.89 4.02
CA ILE A 104 -12.84 6.31 3.65
C ILE A 104 -13.49 6.48 2.26
N ILE A 105 -13.15 5.61 1.32
CA ILE A 105 -13.76 5.60 -0.02
C ILE A 105 -15.24 5.21 0.08
N ALA A 106 -15.55 4.13 0.82
CA ALA A 106 -16.89 3.62 1.01
C ALA A 106 -17.83 4.66 1.64
N GLU A 107 -17.34 5.42 2.62
CA GLU A 107 -18.09 6.51 3.23
C GLU A 107 -18.54 7.53 2.20
N GLU A 108 -17.62 8.04 1.38
CA GLU A 108 -17.94 9.07 0.38
C GLU A 108 -18.69 8.51 -0.84
N LEU A 109 -18.49 7.24 -1.16
CA LEU A 109 -19.24 6.53 -2.20
C LEU A 109 -20.67 6.21 -1.74
N ASP A 110 -20.93 6.30 -0.44
CA ASP A 110 -22.25 6.00 0.19
C ASP A 110 -22.70 4.55 -0.04
N CYS A 111 -21.74 3.61 0.01
CA CYS A 111 -22.03 2.20 -0.16
C CYS A 111 -22.17 1.44 1.16
N ALA A 112 -22.97 0.39 1.16
CA ALA A 112 -23.03 -0.55 2.26
C ALA A 112 -21.71 -1.32 2.35
N TRP A 113 -21.14 -1.46 3.55
CA TRP A 113 -19.85 -2.14 3.72
C TRP A 113 -19.90 -3.63 3.34
N GLU A 114 -21.06 -4.24 3.47
CA GLU A 114 -21.33 -5.62 3.12
C GLU A 114 -21.24 -5.89 1.61
N ASP A 115 -21.40 -4.85 0.79
CA ASP A 115 -21.28 -4.93 -0.66
C ASP A 115 -19.82 -4.74 -1.14
N VAL A 116 -18.89 -4.44 -0.22
CA VAL A 116 -17.51 -4.12 -0.54
C VAL A 116 -16.61 -5.36 -0.46
N ASP A 117 -15.83 -5.56 -1.51
CA ASP A 117 -14.69 -6.46 -1.55
C ASP A 117 -13.41 -5.62 -1.52
N VAL A 118 -12.63 -5.76 -0.47
CA VAL A 118 -11.35 -5.04 -0.35
C VAL A 118 -10.23 -5.81 -1.04
N VAL A 119 -9.57 -5.17 -1.98
CA VAL A 119 -8.46 -5.73 -2.74
C VAL A 119 -7.17 -5.00 -2.37
N GLN A 120 -6.13 -5.74 -2.00
CA GLN A 120 -4.80 -5.14 -1.88
C GLN A 120 -4.30 -4.78 -3.27
N ALA A 121 -3.96 -3.51 -3.48
CA ALA A 121 -3.41 -3.06 -4.75
C ALA A 121 -1.99 -3.60 -4.96
N ASP A 122 -1.67 -3.97 -6.20
CA ASP A 122 -0.31 -4.27 -6.61
C ASP A 122 0.58 -3.04 -6.48
N ILE A 123 1.90 -3.24 -6.48
CA ILE A 123 2.86 -2.13 -6.49
C ILE A 123 2.86 -1.50 -7.88
N ASP A 124 2.23 -0.34 -7.98
CA ASP A 124 2.20 0.48 -9.18
C ASP A 124 2.14 1.97 -8.82
N GLY A 125 3.31 2.58 -8.69
CA GLY A 125 3.43 4.00 -8.34
C GLY A 125 2.86 4.94 -9.39
N SER A 126 2.75 4.51 -10.66
CA SER A 126 2.15 5.31 -11.73
C SER A 126 0.63 5.41 -11.59
N LYS A 127 0.02 4.34 -11.12
CA LYS A 127 -1.43 4.22 -10.92
C LYS A 127 -1.89 4.74 -9.55
N TYR A 128 -1.16 4.39 -8.49
CA TYR A 128 -1.60 4.65 -7.11
C TYR A 128 -0.81 5.76 -6.40
N GLY A 129 0.25 6.28 -7.04
CA GLY A 129 1.20 7.18 -6.38
C GLY A 129 2.03 6.45 -5.31
N ALA A 130 2.56 7.18 -4.33
CA ALA A 130 3.37 6.58 -3.27
C ALA A 130 2.56 5.55 -2.46
N GLN A 131 3.06 4.32 -2.40
CA GLN A 131 2.50 3.20 -1.63
C GLN A 131 3.45 2.89 -0.47
N PHE A 132 3.29 3.61 0.62
CA PHE A 132 4.22 3.61 1.74
C PHE A 132 3.48 3.38 3.07
N ALA A 133 4.05 2.54 3.94
CA ALA A 133 3.62 2.35 5.31
C ALA A 133 4.77 2.68 6.27
N GLY A 134 4.65 3.78 6.99
CA GLY A 134 5.65 4.22 7.95
C GLY A 134 5.25 5.54 8.61
N GLY A 135 5.83 5.86 9.77
CA GLY A 135 5.61 7.12 10.47
C GLY A 135 4.16 7.43 10.86
N SER A 136 3.26 6.45 10.84
CA SER A 136 1.81 6.63 11.03
C SER A 136 1.15 7.57 10.02
N LEU A 137 1.73 7.70 8.82
CA LEU A 137 1.31 8.67 7.81
C LEU A 137 0.28 8.13 6.80
N SER A 138 0.03 6.82 6.78
CA SER A 138 -0.84 6.19 5.77
C SER A 138 -2.24 6.82 5.69
N THR A 139 -2.90 7.06 6.81
CA THR A 139 -4.22 7.71 6.82
C THR A 139 -4.15 9.21 6.56
N PRO A 140 -3.33 10.02 7.27
CA PRO A 140 -3.30 11.47 7.06
C PRO A 140 -2.94 11.87 5.63
N GLN A 141 -1.94 11.22 5.02
CA GLN A 141 -1.50 11.54 3.67
C GLN A 141 -2.51 11.15 2.58
N ASN A 142 -3.34 10.16 2.84
CA ASN A 142 -4.29 9.65 1.86
C ASN A 142 -5.74 10.10 2.13
N TRP A 143 -6.02 10.75 3.28
CA TRP A 143 -7.36 11.12 3.70
C TRP A 143 -8.18 11.82 2.62
N MET A 144 -7.67 12.93 2.09
CA MET A 144 -8.40 13.70 1.07
C MET A 144 -8.50 12.97 -0.26
N ALA A 145 -7.43 12.29 -0.68
CA ALA A 145 -7.44 11.55 -1.94
C ALA A 145 -8.46 10.40 -1.94
N MET A 146 -8.59 9.67 -0.82
CA MET A 146 -9.57 8.58 -0.71
C MET A 146 -10.99 9.13 -0.63
N ARG A 147 -11.21 10.23 0.08
CA ARG A 147 -12.51 10.91 0.09
C ARG A 147 -12.92 11.36 -1.31
N GLN A 148 -12.02 12.04 -2.01
CA GLN A 148 -12.26 12.47 -3.39
C GLN A 148 -12.55 11.30 -4.33
N ALA A 149 -11.84 10.17 -4.18
CA ALA A 149 -12.08 8.98 -5.00
C ALA A 149 -13.51 8.43 -4.81
N GLY A 150 -13.98 8.34 -3.57
CA GLY A 150 -15.36 7.92 -3.27
C GLY A 150 -16.40 8.90 -3.78
N ALA A 151 -16.23 10.20 -3.52
CA ALA A 151 -17.15 11.24 -3.97
C ALA A 151 -17.21 11.35 -5.51
N THR A 152 -16.06 11.18 -6.19
CA THR A 152 -16.00 11.15 -7.66
C THR A 152 -16.84 9.99 -8.20
N ALA A 153 -16.64 8.79 -7.68
CA ALA A 153 -17.38 7.61 -8.13
C ALA A 153 -18.89 7.78 -7.86
N ARG A 154 -19.28 8.32 -6.71
CA ARG A 154 -20.69 8.65 -6.40
C ARG A 154 -21.27 9.66 -7.40
N ALA A 155 -20.55 10.72 -7.71
CA ALA A 155 -21.01 11.73 -8.66
C ALA A 155 -21.18 11.16 -10.08
N MET A 156 -20.26 10.28 -10.51
CA MET A 156 -20.38 9.60 -11.81
C MET A 156 -21.59 8.66 -11.86
N ILE A 157 -21.86 7.92 -10.79
CA ILE A 157 -23.08 7.06 -10.68
C ILE A 157 -24.35 7.91 -10.75
N LEU A 158 -24.40 9.03 -10.01
CA LEU A 158 -25.55 9.93 -10.04
C LEU A 158 -25.76 10.56 -11.44
N ALA A 159 -24.70 10.95 -12.11
CA ALA A 159 -24.76 11.49 -13.47
C ALA A 159 -25.28 10.44 -14.47
N ALA A 160 -24.79 9.21 -14.38
CA ALA A 160 -25.26 8.10 -15.21
C ALA A 160 -26.75 7.77 -14.94
N ALA A 161 -27.13 7.71 -13.67
CA ALA A 161 -28.53 7.50 -13.29
C ALA A 161 -29.44 8.61 -13.82
N ALA A 162 -29.04 9.87 -13.68
CA ALA A 162 -29.79 10.99 -14.20
C ALA A 162 -30.00 10.91 -15.72
N GLN A 163 -28.96 10.55 -16.45
CA GLN A 163 -29.02 10.37 -17.89
C GLN A 163 -29.91 9.20 -18.28
N GLN A 164 -29.73 8.02 -17.66
CA GLN A 164 -30.44 6.79 -18.02
C GLN A 164 -31.92 6.86 -17.66
N LEU A 165 -32.23 7.48 -16.51
CA LEU A 165 -33.62 7.58 -16.02
C LEU A 165 -34.35 8.82 -16.53
N ASN A 166 -33.61 9.76 -17.16
CA ASN A 166 -34.12 11.08 -17.56
C ASN A 166 -34.71 11.85 -16.36
N ILE A 167 -34.02 11.82 -15.23
CA ILE A 167 -34.35 12.51 -13.97
C ILE A 167 -33.25 13.53 -13.67
N PRO A 168 -33.55 14.77 -13.25
CA PRO A 168 -32.53 15.71 -12.82
C PRO A 168 -31.66 15.16 -11.69
N VAL A 169 -30.33 15.35 -11.76
CA VAL A 169 -29.40 14.92 -10.69
C VAL A 169 -29.81 15.47 -9.32
N SER A 170 -30.39 16.66 -9.27
CA SER A 170 -30.85 17.30 -8.03
C SER A 170 -31.99 16.58 -7.32
N GLU A 171 -32.69 15.67 -7.98
CA GLU A 171 -33.77 14.86 -7.42
C GLU A 171 -33.26 13.47 -6.99
N LEU A 172 -32.01 13.13 -7.33
CA LEU A 172 -31.37 11.87 -7.00
C LEU A 172 -30.48 12.01 -5.78
N SER A 173 -30.46 10.98 -4.97
CA SER A 173 -29.56 10.85 -3.83
C SER A 173 -29.01 9.42 -3.75
N THR A 174 -28.09 9.17 -2.83
CA THR A 174 -27.49 7.86 -2.63
C THR A 174 -27.64 7.39 -1.20
N SER A 175 -27.80 6.11 -0.99
CA SER A 175 -27.68 5.41 0.31
C SER A 175 -27.46 3.92 0.07
N ASP A 176 -26.55 3.36 0.84
CA ASP A 176 -26.37 1.92 0.97
C ASP A 176 -26.28 1.19 -0.40
N THR A 177 -25.38 1.67 -1.26
CA THR A 177 -25.12 1.15 -2.63
C THR A 177 -26.30 1.35 -3.60
N ARG A 178 -27.20 2.27 -3.31
CA ARG A 178 -28.39 2.53 -4.13
C ARG A 178 -28.50 3.99 -4.51
N VAL A 179 -29.03 4.25 -5.70
CA VAL A 179 -29.54 5.55 -6.13
C VAL A 179 -31.01 5.62 -5.76
N LEU A 180 -31.40 6.71 -5.12
CA LEU A 180 -32.75 6.96 -4.61
C LEU A 180 -33.37 8.16 -5.30
N HIS A 181 -34.67 8.07 -5.58
CA HIS A 181 -35.49 9.18 -6.06
C HIS A 181 -36.68 9.36 -5.11
N ALA A 182 -36.57 10.30 -4.19
CA ALA A 182 -37.52 10.50 -3.10
C ALA A 182 -38.96 10.75 -3.59
N THR A 183 -39.12 11.50 -4.68
CA THR A 183 -40.44 11.87 -5.20
C THR A 183 -41.25 10.67 -5.70
N SER A 184 -40.60 9.64 -6.25
CA SER A 184 -41.30 8.44 -6.75
C SER A 184 -41.13 7.21 -5.86
N GLU A 185 -40.44 7.34 -4.73
CA GLU A 185 -40.06 6.26 -3.81
C GLU A 185 -39.39 5.06 -4.51
N ARG A 186 -38.65 5.35 -5.59
CA ARG A 186 -37.92 4.33 -6.37
C ARG A 186 -36.46 4.30 -5.99
N GLU A 187 -35.89 3.13 -6.08
CA GLU A 187 -34.46 2.88 -5.85
C GLU A 187 -33.89 1.94 -6.91
N TRP A 188 -32.58 2.07 -7.19
CA TRP A 188 -31.84 1.29 -8.16
C TRP A 188 -30.47 0.96 -7.60
N ALA A 189 -29.95 -0.22 -7.92
CA ALA A 189 -28.60 -0.60 -7.51
C ALA A 189 -27.53 0.15 -8.32
N TYR A 190 -26.39 0.42 -7.74
CA TYR A 190 -25.25 1.04 -8.45
C TYR A 190 -24.81 0.25 -9.68
N GLY A 191 -24.90 -1.08 -9.62
CA GLY A 191 -24.55 -1.95 -10.75
C GLY A 191 -25.31 -1.66 -12.03
N GLU A 192 -26.55 -1.15 -11.93
CA GLU A 192 -27.40 -0.81 -13.08
C GLU A 192 -26.85 0.39 -13.88
N PHE A 193 -26.03 1.22 -13.25
CA PHE A 193 -25.45 2.43 -13.85
C PHE A 193 -23.94 2.32 -14.07
N ALA A 194 -23.29 1.28 -13.61
CA ALA A 194 -21.84 1.18 -13.54
C ALA A 194 -21.15 1.32 -14.91
N GLU A 195 -21.67 0.65 -15.93
CA GLU A 195 -21.13 0.74 -17.29
C GLU A 195 -21.24 2.15 -17.87
N LEU A 196 -22.42 2.76 -17.74
CA LEU A 196 -22.64 4.13 -18.22
C LEU A 196 -21.79 5.12 -17.41
N ALA A 197 -21.71 4.95 -16.08
CA ALA A 197 -20.90 5.79 -15.21
C ALA A 197 -19.42 5.79 -15.61
N ALA A 198 -18.88 4.66 -16.04
CA ALA A 198 -17.48 4.55 -16.49
C ALA A 198 -17.22 5.37 -17.78
N THR A 199 -18.24 5.76 -18.52
CA THR A 199 -18.14 6.63 -19.69
C THR A 199 -18.38 8.10 -19.40
N MET A 200 -18.82 8.46 -18.18
CA MET A 200 -19.08 9.82 -17.79
C MET A 200 -17.80 10.64 -17.68
N GLU A 201 -17.92 11.95 -17.87
CA GLU A 201 -16.83 12.87 -17.57
C GLU A 201 -16.50 12.84 -16.07
N VAL A 202 -15.23 12.71 -15.75
CA VAL A 202 -14.76 12.74 -14.36
C VAL A 202 -14.91 14.16 -13.83
N PRO A 203 -15.70 14.39 -12.76
CA PRO A 203 -15.90 15.72 -12.22
C PRO A 203 -14.60 16.32 -11.66
N ALA A 204 -14.46 17.64 -11.79
CA ALA A 204 -13.32 18.33 -11.21
C ALA A 204 -13.37 18.24 -9.66
N PRO A 205 -12.23 18.09 -8.98
CA PRO A 205 -12.19 17.89 -7.52
C PRO A 205 -12.85 19.02 -6.71
N ASP A 206 -12.84 20.24 -7.22
CA ASP A 206 -13.43 21.43 -6.61
C ASP A 206 -14.96 21.48 -6.77
N THR A 207 -15.53 20.67 -7.64
CA THR A 207 -16.99 20.54 -7.82
C THR A 207 -17.59 19.45 -6.95
N LEU A 208 -16.77 18.63 -6.31
CA LEU A 208 -17.23 17.52 -5.48
C LEU A 208 -17.78 18.02 -4.13
N THR A 209 -18.93 17.52 -3.75
CA THR A 209 -19.48 17.70 -2.40
C THR A 209 -19.04 16.52 -1.53
N LEU A 210 -18.16 16.78 -0.57
CA LEU A 210 -17.73 15.80 0.41
C LEU A 210 -18.68 15.82 1.61
N LYS A 211 -18.92 14.66 2.22
CA LYS A 211 -19.72 14.53 3.43
C LYS A 211 -19.08 15.30 4.60
N THR A 212 -19.89 15.92 5.41
CA THR A 212 -19.48 16.46 6.70
C THR A 212 -19.36 15.33 7.74
N ARG A 213 -18.73 15.60 8.87
CA ARG A 213 -18.56 14.59 9.92
C ARG A 213 -19.89 14.03 10.43
N ASP A 214 -20.92 14.87 10.46
CA ASP A 214 -22.25 14.49 10.98
C ASP A 214 -23.01 13.59 9.99
N GLU A 215 -22.58 13.55 8.73
CA GLU A 215 -23.15 12.69 7.68
C GLU A 215 -22.43 11.32 7.58
N PHE A 216 -21.35 11.10 8.38
CA PHE A 216 -20.62 9.84 8.34
C PHE A 216 -21.45 8.70 8.91
N LYS A 217 -21.56 7.62 8.13
CA LYS A 217 -22.26 6.39 8.49
C LYS A 217 -21.31 5.27 8.88
N LEU A 218 -20.14 5.20 8.23
CA LEU A 218 -19.14 4.15 8.41
C LEU A 218 -17.99 4.65 9.30
N LEU A 219 -17.44 5.82 9.00
CA LEU A 219 -16.31 6.35 9.74
C LEU A 219 -16.68 6.67 11.19
N GLY A 220 -15.79 6.29 12.13
CA GLY A 220 -16.04 6.39 13.57
C GLY A 220 -16.71 5.17 14.18
N ARG A 221 -17.12 4.18 13.39
CA ARG A 221 -17.59 2.88 13.87
C ARG A 221 -16.44 1.87 13.98
N ARG A 222 -16.66 0.80 14.72
CA ARG A 222 -15.72 -0.30 14.84
C ARG A 222 -15.94 -1.31 13.69
N PHE A 223 -14.89 -1.56 12.94
CA PHE A 223 -14.85 -2.60 11.91
C PHE A 223 -13.78 -3.64 12.24
N THR A 224 -14.04 -4.87 11.87
CA THR A 224 -13.06 -5.95 11.90
C THR A 224 -12.14 -5.82 10.68
N GLY A 225 -10.84 -6.06 10.86
CA GLY A 225 -9.91 -6.08 9.73
C GLY A 225 -10.34 -7.13 8.69
N VAL A 226 -10.27 -6.75 7.41
CA VAL A 226 -10.77 -7.60 6.31
C VAL A 226 -10.05 -8.93 6.18
N ASP A 227 -8.81 -9.02 6.64
CA ASP A 227 -8.00 -10.24 6.60
C ASP A 227 -8.02 -11.03 7.92
N ASN A 228 -8.77 -10.59 8.93
CA ASN A 228 -8.67 -11.19 10.28
C ASN A 228 -9.06 -12.67 10.30
N VAL A 229 -10.04 -13.07 9.50
CA VAL A 229 -10.47 -14.48 9.42
C VAL A 229 -9.37 -15.34 8.82
N GLU A 230 -8.79 -14.90 7.71
CA GLU A 230 -7.70 -15.59 7.04
C GLU A 230 -6.46 -15.69 7.95
N ILE A 231 -6.12 -14.61 8.65
CA ILE A 231 -4.98 -14.59 9.60
C ILE A 231 -5.17 -15.63 10.70
N VAL A 232 -6.33 -15.65 11.36
CA VAL A 232 -6.54 -16.57 12.50
C VAL A 232 -6.79 -18.01 12.08
N THR A 233 -7.10 -18.24 10.81
CA THR A 233 -7.25 -19.60 10.25
C THR A 233 -6.01 -20.09 9.52
N GLY A 234 -4.93 -19.29 9.48
CA GLY A 234 -3.65 -19.68 8.89
C GLY A 234 -3.68 -19.74 7.36
N GLN A 235 -4.50 -18.90 6.72
CA GLN A 235 -4.46 -18.78 5.26
C GLN A 235 -3.19 -18.06 4.81
N PRO A 236 -2.61 -18.42 3.64
CA PRO A 236 -1.40 -17.79 3.13
C PRO A 236 -1.69 -16.37 2.64
N LEU A 237 -1.27 -15.36 3.40
CA LEU A 237 -1.47 -13.94 3.11
C LEU A 237 -0.18 -13.14 3.00
N PHE A 238 0.90 -13.63 3.58
CA PHE A 238 2.15 -12.88 3.73
C PHE A 238 3.17 -13.30 2.67
N GLY A 239 4.15 -12.42 2.41
CA GLY A 239 5.22 -12.74 1.47
C GLY A 239 5.98 -14.03 1.84
N ALA A 240 6.11 -14.34 3.14
CA ALA A 240 6.72 -15.58 3.60
C ALA A 240 5.92 -16.84 3.27
N ASP A 241 4.62 -16.70 2.99
CA ASP A 241 3.72 -17.80 2.65
C ASP A 241 3.71 -18.08 1.12
N THR A 242 4.39 -17.23 0.35
CA THR A 242 4.41 -17.35 -1.11
C THR A 242 5.21 -18.57 -1.54
N HIS A 243 4.59 -19.41 -2.37
CA HIS A 243 5.22 -20.58 -2.95
C HIS A 243 5.04 -20.60 -4.47
N LEU A 244 6.14 -20.71 -5.19
CA LEU A 244 6.18 -20.89 -6.64
C LEU A 244 6.94 -22.18 -6.98
N GLU A 245 6.59 -22.84 -8.08
CA GLU A 245 7.32 -24.00 -8.55
C GLU A 245 8.77 -23.63 -8.90
N GLY A 246 9.73 -24.36 -8.35
CA GLY A 246 11.16 -24.08 -8.52
C GLY A 246 11.69 -22.87 -7.74
N MET A 247 10.91 -22.30 -6.81
CA MET A 247 11.35 -21.19 -5.99
C MET A 247 12.51 -21.59 -5.07
N LEU A 248 13.53 -20.75 -5.04
CA LEU A 248 14.65 -20.83 -4.12
C LEU A 248 14.52 -19.79 -3.02
N TYR A 249 15.18 -20.05 -1.90
CA TYR A 249 15.16 -19.20 -0.72
C TYR A 249 16.55 -18.64 -0.48
N ALA A 250 16.62 -17.35 -0.18
CA ALA A 250 17.90 -16.72 0.11
C ALA A 250 17.94 -16.17 1.53
N SER A 251 19.10 -16.28 2.15
CA SER A 251 19.43 -15.61 3.41
C SER A 251 20.62 -14.69 3.18
N TYR A 252 20.54 -13.46 3.67
CA TYR A 252 21.53 -12.43 3.41
C TYR A 252 22.27 -12.03 4.66
N SER A 253 23.61 -11.99 4.59
CA SER A 253 24.50 -11.49 5.63
C SER A 253 25.09 -10.17 5.16
N LYS A 254 24.48 -9.05 5.57
CA LYS A 254 24.96 -7.72 5.22
C LYS A 254 26.20 -7.33 6.03
N CYS A 255 27.01 -6.43 5.48
CA CYS A 255 28.12 -5.83 6.23
C CYS A 255 27.59 -5.17 7.51
N PRO A 256 28.26 -5.39 8.66
CA PRO A 256 27.83 -4.84 9.95
C PRO A 256 28.01 -3.31 10.06
N GLN A 257 28.76 -2.69 9.16
CA GLN A 257 29.00 -1.26 9.14
C GLN A 257 28.61 -0.65 7.77
N ILE A 258 28.01 0.53 7.82
CA ILE A 258 27.65 1.30 6.61
C ILE A 258 28.92 1.68 5.88
N GLY A 259 28.97 1.48 4.55
CA GLY A 259 30.14 1.76 3.73
C GLY A 259 31.20 0.65 3.73
N GLY A 260 31.06 -0.37 4.59
CA GLY A 260 31.92 -1.54 4.54
C GLY A 260 31.52 -2.51 3.41
N ARG A 261 32.47 -3.35 2.98
CA ARG A 261 32.33 -4.28 1.84
C ARG A 261 32.75 -5.70 2.21
N ALA A 262 32.11 -6.69 1.62
CA ALA A 262 32.57 -8.07 1.69
C ALA A 262 33.73 -8.25 0.71
N LEU A 263 34.86 -8.78 1.19
CA LEU A 263 36.05 -9.11 0.36
C LEU A 263 36.02 -10.58 -0.06
N SER A 264 35.81 -11.46 0.87
CA SER A 264 35.80 -12.90 0.66
C SER A 264 34.95 -13.58 1.73
N PHE A 265 34.63 -14.82 1.53
CA PHE A 265 33.97 -15.69 2.52
C PHE A 265 34.41 -17.14 2.31
N ASN A 266 34.09 -18.03 3.23
CA ASN A 266 34.37 -19.45 3.16
C ASN A 266 33.49 -20.20 2.13
N GLU A 267 33.57 -19.79 0.86
CA GLU A 267 32.67 -20.14 -0.26
C GLU A 267 32.53 -21.66 -0.44
N ASP A 268 33.65 -22.38 -0.54
CA ASP A 268 33.65 -23.83 -0.79
C ASP A 268 32.91 -24.57 0.33
N HIS A 269 33.12 -24.15 1.60
CA HIS A 269 32.43 -24.75 2.73
C HIS A 269 30.91 -24.52 2.64
N ILE A 270 30.49 -23.26 2.41
CA ILE A 270 29.08 -22.92 2.35
C ILE A 270 28.37 -23.62 1.19
N LYS A 271 28.99 -23.68 0.03
CA LYS A 271 28.43 -24.38 -1.15
C LYS A 271 28.36 -25.89 -0.98
N SER A 272 29.16 -26.47 -0.08
CA SER A 272 29.12 -27.89 0.21
C SER A 272 27.99 -28.30 1.18
N LEU A 273 27.35 -27.37 1.83
CA LEU A 273 26.31 -27.67 2.83
C LEU A 273 25.02 -28.22 2.21
N PRO A 274 24.35 -29.17 2.86
CA PRO A 274 23.11 -29.75 2.33
C PRO A 274 22.01 -28.76 2.07
N GLY A 275 21.45 -28.80 0.84
CA GLY A 275 20.36 -27.94 0.39
C GLY A 275 20.79 -26.52 -0.03
N VAL A 276 22.08 -26.20 0.04
CA VAL A 276 22.61 -24.96 -0.56
C VAL A 276 22.77 -25.15 -2.06
N VAL A 277 22.26 -24.20 -2.81
CA VAL A 277 22.33 -24.17 -4.28
C VAL A 277 23.47 -23.25 -4.75
N ASP A 278 23.62 -22.08 -4.11
CA ASP A 278 24.68 -21.14 -4.43
C ASP A 278 24.96 -20.19 -3.25
N ALA A 279 26.13 -19.55 -3.27
CA ALA A 279 26.47 -18.45 -2.38
C ALA A 279 27.40 -17.48 -3.12
N PHE A 280 27.16 -16.17 -2.95
CA PHE A 280 27.92 -15.14 -3.65
C PHE A 280 27.91 -13.82 -2.92
N ILE A 281 28.92 -12.99 -3.21
CA ILE A 281 28.97 -11.60 -2.71
C ILE A 281 28.04 -10.72 -3.56
N ILE A 282 27.26 -9.90 -2.89
CA ILE A 282 26.54 -8.77 -3.47
C ILE A 282 27.30 -7.51 -3.08
N ASP A 283 27.82 -6.81 -4.07
CA ASP A 283 28.56 -5.58 -3.87
C ASP A 283 28.19 -4.56 -4.95
N GLU A 284 27.29 -3.66 -4.63
CA GLU A 284 26.94 -2.53 -5.46
C GLU A 284 27.89 -1.36 -5.18
N ASN A 285 29.03 -1.32 -5.87
CA ASN A 285 29.94 -0.16 -6.01
C ASN A 285 30.30 0.64 -4.73
N GLY A 286 30.16 0.07 -3.56
CA GLY A 286 30.73 0.58 -2.32
C GLY A 286 30.18 1.92 -1.81
N ASN A 287 29.08 2.39 -2.32
CA ASN A 287 28.46 3.62 -1.84
C ASN A 287 26.98 3.41 -1.55
N PRO A 288 26.63 2.86 -0.37
CA PRO A 288 25.23 2.78 0.04
C PRO A 288 24.71 4.21 0.16
N LYS A 289 23.84 4.59 -0.75
CA LYS A 289 23.08 5.82 -0.58
C LYS A 289 22.29 5.70 0.72
N VAL A 290 22.47 6.66 1.58
CA VAL A 290 21.77 6.76 2.87
C VAL A 290 20.29 6.44 2.68
N PHE A 291 19.78 5.59 3.56
CA PHE A 291 18.37 5.21 3.63
C PHE A 291 17.46 6.42 3.36
N ALA A 292 16.92 6.47 2.16
CA ALA A 292 15.83 7.38 1.81
C ALA A 292 14.54 6.56 1.70
N PRO A 293 13.41 7.05 2.21
CA PRO A 293 12.13 6.39 1.99
C PRO A 293 11.87 6.26 0.49
N GLY A 294 11.92 5.03 -0.03
CA GLY A 294 11.62 4.74 -1.44
C GLY A 294 12.81 4.35 -2.32
N GLY A 295 14.01 4.21 -1.80
CA GLY A 295 15.16 3.74 -2.56
C GLY A 295 16.40 3.66 -1.70
N GLY A 296 16.73 2.51 -1.19
CA GLY A 296 18.01 2.24 -0.54
C GLY A 296 18.76 1.22 -1.38
N ASP A 297 20.01 1.51 -1.71
CA ASP A 297 20.91 0.52 -2.28
C ASP A 297 21.13 -0.59 -1.23
N MET A 298 21.33 -1.81 -1.68
CA MET A 298 21.65 -2.93 -0.80
C MET A 298 23.05 -2.74 -0.22
N PHE A 299 23.19 -2.92 1.09
CA PHE A 299 24.52 -2.97 1.70
C PHE A 299 25.31 -4.15 1.15
N SER A 300 26.62 -3.97 0.93
CA SER A 300 27.49 -5.08 0.55
C SER A 300 27.37 -6.24 1.56
N GLY A 301 27.39 -7.46 1.07
CA GLY A 301 27.23 -8.66 1.89
C GLY A 301 27.28 -9.95 1.11
N VAL A 302 26.96 -11.06 1.77
CA VAL A 302 26.93 -12.39 1.19
C VAL A 302 25.51 -12.93 1.18
N ALA A 303 25.03 -13.34 0.01
CA ALA A 303 23.77 -14.06 -0.15
C ALA A 303 24.07 -15.57 -0.17
N VAL A 304 23.26 -16.34 0.56
CA VAL A 304 23.22 -17.81 0.51
C VAL A 304 21.88 -18.22 -0.04
N VAL A 305 21.86 -18.92 -1.15
CA VAL A 305 20.67 -19.42 -1.85
C VAL A 305 20.53 -20.92 -1.59
N ALA A 306 19.35 -21.37 -1.22
CA ALA A 306 19.09 -22.76 -0.86
C ALA A 306 17.68 -23.21 -1.29
N GLU A 307 17.44 -24.51 -1.29
CA GLU A 307 16.17 -25.14 -1.64
C GLU A 307 15.03 -24.83 -0.65
N ASN A 308 15.37 -24.42 0.56
CA ASN A 308 14.40 -24.05 1.59
C ASN A 308 14.99 -23.04 2.58
N THR A 309 14.11 -22.34 3.29
CA THR A 309 14.46 -21.28 4.24
C THR A 309 15.40 -21.78 5.34
N TRP A 310 15.18 -23.01 5.86
CA TRP A 310 15.99 -23.56 6.94
C TRP A 310 17.44 -23.80 6.49
N ALA A 311 17.64 -24.39 5.31
CA ALA A 311 18.97 -24.61 4.74
C ALA A 311 19.72 -23.28 4.54
N ALA A 312 19.03 -22.24 4.00
CA ALA A 312 19.61 -20.91 3.82
C ALA A 312 20.04 -20.27 5.15
N ILE A 313 19.18 -20.34 6.18
CA ILE A 313 19.47 -19.76 7.50
C ILE A 313 20.60 -20.54 8.18
N LYS A 314 20.57 -21.87 8.12
CA LYS A 314 21.61 -22.71 8.70
C LYS A 314 22.97 -22.43 8.08
N ALA A 315 23.05 -22.41 6.76
CA ALA A 315 24.30 -22.12 6.05
C ALA A 315 24.80 -20.69 6.35
N LYS A 316 23.90 -19.70 6.44
CA LYS A 316 24.28 -18.35 6.85
C LYS A 316 24.94 -18.29 8.23
N ARG A 317 24.59 -19.17 9.18
CA ARG A 317 25.22 -19.22 10.52
C ARG A 317 26.66 -19.73 10.47
N GLU A 318 27.02 -20.44 9.42
CA GLU A 318 28.36 -20.99 9.19
C GLU A 318 29.20 -20.08 8.28
N LEU A 319 28.67 -18.90 7.90
CA LEU A 319 29.42 -17.91 7.11
C LEU A 319 30.55 -17.28 7.93
N GLU A 320 31.74 -17.35 7.36
CA GLU A 320 32.91 -16.60 7.80
C GLU A 320 33.25 -15.57 6.70
N VAL A 321 32.96 -14.31 6.95
CA VAL A 321 33.13 -13.23 5.94
C VAL A 321 34.25 -12.31 6.36
N GLU A 322 35.16 -12.05 5.43
CA GLU A 322 36.19 -11.01 5.55
C GLU A 322 35.59 -9.68 5.05
N TRP A 323 35.65 -8.66 5.90
CA TRP A 323 35.08 -7.34 5.60
C TRP A 323 36.18 -6.29 5.42
N ASP A 324 36.10 -5.53 4.34
CA ASP A 324 36.81 -4.24 4.22
C ASP A 324 35.99 -3.16 4.91
N LEU A 325 36.52 -2.62 5.99
CA LEU A 325 35.92 -1.55 6.76
C LEU A 325 36.66 -0.23 6.59
N SER A 326 37.57 -0.12 5.65
CA SER A 326 38.42 1.10 5.43
C SER A 326 37.62 2.35 5.14
N ASN A 327 36.46 2.19 4.45
CA ASN A 327 35.54 3.28 4.14
C ASN A 327 34.25 3.23 4.98
N ALA A 328 34.23 2.42 6.02
CA ALA A 328 33.05 2.26 6.85
C ALA A 328 32.82 3.48 7.74
N GLU A 329 31.54 3.92 7.78
CA GLU A 329 31.14 4.96 8.72
C GLU A 329 31.13 4.41 10.15
N VAL A 330 31.86 5.05 11.04
CA VAL A 330 31.82 4.75 12.47
C VAL A 330 30.62 5.45 13.08
N ALA A 331 29.44 4.86 12.94
CA ALA A 331 28.27 5.30 13.69
C ALA A 331 28.40 4.81 15.13
N SER A 332 28.83 5.66 16.04
CA SER A 332 28.80 5.38 17.48
C SER A 332 27.53 5.93 18.09
N SER A 333 26.71 5.04 18.65
CA SER A 333 25.58 5.44 19.52
C SER A 333 26.06 5.87 20.92
N CYS A 334 27.37 5.77 21.20
CA CYS A 334 27.97 6.26 22.42
C CYS A 334 28.38 7.73 22.29
N SER A 335 27.92 8.54 23.23
CA SER A 335 28.50 9.86 23.49
C SER A 335 30.03 9.75 23.68
N PRO A 336 30.84 10.71 23.24
CA PRO A 336 32.32 10.62 23.27
C PRO A 336 32.93 10.27 24.63
N CYS A 337 32.18 10.29 25.70
CA CYS A 337 32.68 10.05 27.05
C CYS A 337 32.78 8.58 27.48
N LEU A 338 32.37 7.59 26.67
CA LEU A 338 32.31 6.16 27.08
C LEU A 338 33.10 5.20 26.19
N CYS A 339 33.82 5.67 25.19
CA CYS A 339 34.62 4.81 24.30
C CYS A 339 36.09 4.75 24.70
N LEU A 340 36.36 4.48 25.98
CA LEU A 340 37.70 4.07 26.44
C LEU A 340 37.61 2.65 27.01
N ALA A 341 37.49 1.67 26.16
CA ALA A 341 38.00 0.31 26.38
C ALA A 341 37.69 -0.54 25.14
N GLY A 342 38.71 -0.98 24.44
CA GLY A 342 38.59 -1.96 23.37
C GLY A 342 37.90 -3.22 23.86
N SER A 343 36.72 -3.50 23.35
CA SER A 343 36.09 -4.78 23.49
C SER A 343 35.88 -5.39 22.11
N ARG A 344 36.64 -6.46 21.86
CA ARG A 344 36.36 -7.41 20.79
C ARG A 344 34.92 -7.88 20.97
N TRP A 345 34.04 -7.58 20.03
CA TRP A 345 32.74 -8.21 19.94
C TRP A 345 32.94 -9.70 19.61
N ARG A 346 32.88 -10.53 20.61
CA ARG A 346 32.53 -11.96 20.41
C ARG A 346 31.00 -11.99 20.33
N ALA A 347 30.47 -12.65 19.31
CA ALA A 347 29.10 -13.06 19.32
C ALA A 347 28.84 -13.85 20.62
N SER A 348 28.08 -13.30 21.54
CA SER A 348 27.64 -14.01 22.72
C SER A 348 26.56 -15.00 22.28
N ASP A 349 26.83 -16.30 22.53
CA ASP A 349 25.82 -17.31 22.57
C ASP A 349 24.71 -16.90 23.54
N ASP A 350 23.59 -16.47 23.01
CA ASP A 350 22.37 -16.37 23.79
C ASP A 350 21.54 -17.65 23.51
N GLN A 351 21.88 -18.69 24.26
CA GLN A 351 21.02 -19.84 24.48
C GLN A 351 20.11 -19.48 25.66
N SER A 352 18.89 -19.01 25.41
CA SER A 352 17.75 -19.31 26.30
C SER A 352 16.43 -18.86 25.66
N VAL A 353 15.57 -19.85 25.55
CA VAL A 353 14.14 -19.94 25.25
C VAL A 353 13.77 -20.00 23.78
#